data_2a7e7205a08b7154a25d01cd6a168a9c
#
_entry.id   2a7e7205a08b7154a25d01cd6a168a9c
#
_cell.length_a   1.000
_cell.length_b   1.000
_cell.length_c   1.000
_cell.angle_alpha   90.00
_cell.angle_beta   90.00
_cell.angle_gamma   90.00
#
_symmetry.space_group_name_H-M   'P 1'
#
loop_
_entity.id
_entity.type
_entity.pdbx_description
1 polymer ?
#
loop_
_entity_poly.entity_id
_entity_poly.type
_entity_poly.pdbx_seq_one_letter_code
_entity_poly.pdbx_strand_id
1 'polypeptide(L)'
;IYIEDTKENRIKLRSAFKAIGLGDFEEIERLQFIPGWTDFTLNYGLRLDIMTNIKGLEDKSFDELLKMATVVMIEEIPVKFIDYVSLIISKRAANRPKDLIDIEELEKLNNNNNNNNEGRQPNK
;
A
#
# COMPACT_ATOMS: atom_id res chain seq x y z
N ILE A 1 -2.11 -0.06 -5.12
CA ILE A 1 -2.68 0.69 -3.98
C ILE A 1 -3.69 -0.18 -3.24
N TYR A 2 -3.85 0.03 -1.92
CA TYR A 2 -4.87 -0.60 -1.09
C TYR A 2 -5.99 0.39 -0.82
N ILE A 3 -7.23 0.00 -1.08
CA ILE A 3 -8.42 0.83 -0.89
C ILE A 3 -9.52 0.03 -0.18
N GLU A 4 -10.36 0.73 0.56
CA GLU A 4 -11.63 0.17 1.02
C GLU A 4 -12.62 0.18 -0.15
N ASP A 5 -13.24 -0.97 -0.47
CA ASP A 5 -14.19 -1.09 -1.58
C ASP A 5 -15.57 -0.53 -1.19
N THR A 6 -15.66 0.79 -1.13
CA THR A 6 -16.90 1.53 -0.92
C THR A 6 -17.30 2.27 -2.19
N LYS A 7 -18.59 2.54 -2.34
CA LYS A 7 -19.08 3.36 -3.46
C LYS A 7 -18.39 4.73 -3.50
N GLU A 8 -18.18 5.34 -2.35
CA GLU A 8 -17.51 6.63 -2.23
C GLU A 8 -16.07 6.57 -2.76
N ASN A 9 -15.30 5.55 -2.38
CA ASN A 9 -13.93 5.40 -2.84
C ASN A 9 -13.86 5.07 -4.33
N ARG A 10 -14.83 4.34 -4.89
CA ARG A 10 -14.93 4.10 -6.33
C ARG A 10 -15.18 5.40 -7.11
N ILE A 11 -16.03 6.28 -6.59
CA ILE A 11 -16.25 7.63 -7.18
C ILE A 11 -14.96 8.45 -7.14
N LYS A 12 -14.25 8.44 -6.00
CA LYS A 12 -12.96 9.14 -5.86
C LYS A 12 -11.91 8.57 -6.82
N LEU A 13 -11.85 7.26 -6.98
CA LEU A 13 -10.93 6.59 -7.91
C LEU A 13 -11.21 6.99 -9.36
N ARG A 14 -12.48 6.98 -9.79
CA ARG A 14 -12.90 7.47 -11.11
C ARG A 14 -12.46 8.92 -11.33
N SER A 15 -12.71 9.78 -10.35
CA SER A 15 -12.31 11.18 -10.39
C SER A 15 -10.80 11.36 -10.50
N ALA A 16 -10.02 10.55 -9.76
CA ALA A 16 -8.57 10.56 -9.84
C ALA A 16 -8.08 10.13 -11.23
N PHE A 17 -8.62 9.07 -11.82
CA PHE A 17 -8.26 8.62 -13.16
C PHE A 17 -8.53 9.71 -14.21
N LYS A 18 -9.69 10.37 -14.11
CA LYS A 18 -10.02 11.48 -14.98
C LYS A 18 -9.04 12.64 -14.83
N ALA A 19 -8.70 13.01 -13.60
CA ALA A 19 -7.80 14.13 -13.30
C ALA A 19 -6.38 13.93 -13.84
N ILE A 20 -5.87 12.70 -13.86
CA ILE A 20 -4.54 12.38 -14.38
C ILE A 20 -4.53 11.96 -15.86
N GLY A 21 -5.66 12.14 -16.56
CA GLY A 21 -5.75 11.92 -18.01
C GLY A 21 -5.84 10.45 -18.44
N LEU A 22 -6.17 9.54 -17.53
CA LEU A 22 -6.33 8.11 -17.85
C LEU A 22 -7.68 7.79 -18.51
N GLY A 23 -8.63 8.69 -18.42
CA GLY A 23 -9.99 8.52 -18.94
C GLY A 23 -11.07 8.62 -17.87
N ASP A 24 -12.31 8.55 -18.30
CA ASP A 24 -13.50 8.57 -17.44
C ASP A 24 -14.19 7.20 -17.53
N PHE A 25 -13.99 6.37 -16.53
CA PHE A 25 -14.49 4.98 -16.48
C PHE A 25 -15.71 4.92 -15.56
N GLU A 26 -16.90 5.15 -16.09
CA GLU A 26 -18.15 5.12 -15.30
C GLU A 26 -18.41 3.76 -14.65
N GLU A 27 -17.94 2.70 -15.27
CA GLU A 27 -18.09 1.34 -14.79
C GLU A 27 -17.46 1.12 -13.42
N ILE A 28 -16.39 1.86 -13.08
CA ILE A 28 -15.71 1.77 -11.78
C ILE A 28 -16.69 2.02 -10.63
N GLU A 29 -17.66 2.90 -10.79
CA GLU A 29 -18.63 3.20 -9.74
C GLU A 29 -19.60 2.04 -9.48
N ARG A 30 -19.81 1.17 -10.47
CA ARG A 30 -20.76 0.06 -10.43
C ARG A 30 -20.09 -1.30 -10.17
N LEU A 31 -18.79 -1.39 -10.46
CA LEU A 31 -18.03 -2.62 -10.25
C LEU A 31 -17.79 -2.82 -8.77
N GLN A 32 -18.04 -4.04 -8.30
CA GLN A 32 -17.49 -4.51 -7.05
C GLN A 32 -16.12 -5.11 -7.36
N PHE A 33 -15.08 -4.64 -6.67
CA PHE A 33 -13.76 -5.22 -6.83
C PHE A 33 -13.75 -6.66 -6.34
N ILE A 34 -13.11 -7.53 -7.12
CA ILE A 34 -12.90 -8.92 -6.69
C ILE A 34 -12.01 -8.89 -5.45
N PRO A 35 -12.37 -9.62 -4.37
CA PRO A 35 -11.50 -9.73 -3.20
C PRO A 35 -10.11 -10.21 -3.62
N GLY A 36 -9.08 -9.43 -3.24
CA GLY A 36 -7.71 -9.65 -3.65
C GLY A 36 -7.15 -8.43 -4.36
N TRP A 37 -6.85 -8.56 -5.64
CA TRP A 37 -6.32 -7.46 -6.43
C TRP A 37 -6.91 -7.41 -7.83
N THR A 38 -7.01 -6.20 -8.37
CA THR A 38 -7.42 -5.91 -9.74
C THR A 38 -6.34 -5.05 -10.38
N ASP A 39 -5.86 -5.42 -11.56
CA ASP A 39 -4.86 -4.65 -12.28
C ASP A 39 -5.49 -3.82 -13.41
N PHE A 40 -4.98 -2.62 -13.57
CA PHE A 40 -5.29 -1.73 -14.67
C PHE A 40 -4.02 -1.43 -15.45
N THR A 41 -4.06 -1.64 -16.75
CA THR A 41 -2.99 -1.15 -17.63
C THR A 41 -3.32 0.29 -18.01
N LEU A 42 -2.49 1.20 -17.56
CA LEU A 42 -2.62 2.63 -17.81
C LEU A 42 -1.87 3.01 -19.09
N ASN A 43 -2.09 4.24 -19.56
CA ASN A 43 -1.33 4.80 -20.66
C ASN A 43 0.18 4.74 -20.36
N TYR A 44 0.99 4.61 -21.40
CA TYR A 44 2.46 4.51 -21.32
C TYR A 44 3.00 3.24 -20.64
N GLY A 45 2.22 2.17 -20.58
CA GLY A 45 2.65 0.89 -20.03
C GLY A 45 2.74 0.83 -18.50
N LEU A 46 2.25 1.84 -17.81
CA LEU A 46 2.11 1.80 -16.36
C LEU A 46 1.03 0.80 -15.96
N ARG A 47 1.30 0.02 -14.94
CA ARG A 47 0.31 -0.86 -14.31
C ARG A 47 -0.04 -0.33 -12.93
N LEU A 48 -1.33 -0.29 -12.64
CA LEU A 48 -1.86 0.03 -11.33
C LEU A 48 -2.57 -1.18 -10.76
N ASP A 49 -2.02 -1.72 -9.69
CA ASP A 49 -2.65 -2.79 -8.92
C ASP A 49 -3.49 -2.17 -7.80
N ILE A 50 -4.78 -2.48 -7.77
CA ILE A 50 -5.70 -2.09 -6.71
C ILE A 50 -6.03 -3.32 -5.88
N MET A 51 -5.81 -3.23 -4.59
CA MET A 51 -6.10 -4.27 -3.62
C MET A 51 -7.22 -3.82 -2.68
N THR A 52 -8.14 -4.70 -2.39
CA THR A 52 -9.21 -4.51 -1.40
C THR A 52 -9.07 -5.48 -0.21
N ASN A 53 -8.08 -6.36 -0.28
CA ASN A 53 -7.69 -7.27 0.78
C ASN A 53 -6.17 -7.45 0.76
N ILE A 54 -5.56 -7.58 1.91
CA ILE A 54 -4.12 -7.84 2.05
C ILE A 54 -3.95 -9.20 2.71
N LYS A 55 -3.31 -10.13 2.00
CA LYS A 55 -3.07 -11.49 2.50
C LYS A 55 -2.29 -11.47 3.82
N GLY A 56 -2.78 -12.22 4.79
CA GLY A 56 -2.22 -12.28 6.14
C GLY A 56 -2.69 -11.17 7.09
N LEU A 57 -3.54 -10.26 6.61
CA LEU A 57 -4.13 -9.16 7.39
C LEU A 57 -5.67 -9.14 7.27
N GLU A 58 -6.26 -10.27 6.95
CA GLU A 58 -7.71 -10.42 6.73
C GLU A 58 -8.54 -10.18 8.00
N ASP A 59 -7.90 -10.30 9.16
CA ASP A 59 -8.49 -10.04 10.48
C ASP A 59 -8.53 -8.55 10.85
N LYS A 60 -7.88 -7.69 10.07
CA LYS A 60 -7.81 -6.25 10.30
C LYS A 60 -8.72 -5.48 9.37
N SER A 61 -9.44 -4.53 9.92
CA SER A 61 -10.22 -3.57 9.14
C SER A 61 -9.32 -2.58 8.39
N PHE A 62 -9.86 -1.95 7.36
CA PHE A 62 -9.17 -0.89 6.63
C PHE A 62 -8.73 0.25 7.57
N ASP A 63 -9.60 0.67 8.49
CA ASP A 63 -9.32 1.73 9.44
C ASP A 63 -8.19 1.38 10.42
N GLU A 64 -8.09 0.13 10.86
CA GLU A 64 -6.99 -0.33 11.71
C GLU A 64 -5.66 -0.25 10.96
N LEU A 65 -5.61 -0.75 9.73
CA LEU A 65 -4.41 -0.67 8.90
C LEU A 65 -4.05 0.79 8.56
N LEU A 66 -5.05 1.63 8.33
CA LEU A 66 -4.84 3.05 8.06
C LEU A 66 -4.23 3.80 9.25
N LYS A 67 -4.62 3.44 10.48
CA LYS A 67 -4.04 4.01 11.73
C LYS A 67 -2.62 3.56 11.97
N MET A 68 -2.26 2.35 11.54
CA MET A 68 -0.91 1.79 11.65
C MET A 68 0.02 2.30 10.54
N ALA A 69 -0.52 2.84 9.45
CA ALA A 69 0.23 3.26 8.28
C ALA A 69 1.29 4.31 8.60
N THR A 70 2.44 4.17 7.97
CA THR A 70 3.51 5.17 8.01
C THR A 70 3.21 6.30 7.03
N VAL A 71 3.22 7.53 7.51
CA VAL A 71 3.01 8.71 6.66
C VAL A 71 4.35 9.24 6.17
N VAL A 72 4.50 9.38 4.86
CA VAL A 72 5.68 9.97 4.23
C VAL A 72 5.21 11.16 3.38
N MET A 73 5.88 12.28 3.53
CA MET A 73 5.63 13.45 2.67
C MET A 73 6.37 13.28 1.34
N ILE A 74 5.63 13.27 0.24
CA ILE A 74 6.17 13.29 -1.13
C ILE A 74 5.73 14.60 -1.75
N GLU A 75 6.65 15.51 -1.98
CA GLU A 75 6.38 16.87 -2.47
C GLU A 75 5.36 17.54 -1.57
N GLU A 76 5.06 17.77 -0.62
CA GLU A 76 4.00 18.37 0.22
C GLU A 76 2.71 17.52 0.31
N ILE A 77 2.67 16.35 -0.33
CA ILE A 77 1.52 15.45 -0.27
C ILE A 77 1.79 14.34 0.76
N PRO A 78 0.94 14.20 1.80
CA PRO A 78 1.06 13.09 2.74
C PRO A 78 0.61 11.78 2.08
N VAL A 79 1.53 10.85 1.92
CA VAL A 79 1.25 9.51 1.38
C VAL A 79 1.36 8.49 2.50
N LYS A 80 0.35 7.64 2.61
CA LYS A 80 0.30 6.56 3.60
C LYS A 80 0.83 5.27 3.01
N PHE A 81 1.82 4.71 3.68
CA PHE A 81 2.40 3.42 3.34
C PHE A 81 2.06 2.38 4.41
N ILE A 82 1.89 1.14 3.99
CA ILE A 82 1.77 0.02 4.92
C ILE A 82 2.98 0.04 5.88
N ASP A 83 2.72 -0.13 7.17
CA ASP A 83 3.80 -0.19 8.15
C ASP A 83 4.67 -1.43 7.98
N TYR A 84 5.88 -1.39 8.55
CA TYR A 84 6.87 -2.44 8.41
C TYR A 84 6.36 -3.82 8.87
N VAL A 85 5.70 -3.87 10.03
CA VAL A 85 5.23 -5.13 10.61
C VAL A 85 4.15 -5.75 9.74
N SER A 86 3.17 -4.96 9.32
CA SER A 86 2.08 -5.40 8.43
C SER A 86 2.63 -5.84 7.06
N LEU A 87 3.64 -5.16 6.53
CA LEU A 87 4.30 -5.55 5.27
C LEU A 87 4.99 -6.91 5.39
N ILE A 88 5.73 -7.16 6.46
CA ILE A 88 6.38 -8.45 6.71
C ILE A 88 5.35 -9.57 6.85
N ILE A 89 4.26 -9.34 7.61
CA ILE A 89 3.18 -10.32 7.78
C ILE A 89 2.59 -10.68 6.41
N SER A 90 2.27 -9.69 5.60
CA SER A 90 1.69 -9.90 4.27
C SER A 90 2.63 -10.67 3.34
N LYS A 91 3.91 -10.32 3.32
CA LYS A 91 4.91 -11.02 2.51
C LYS A 91 5.11 -12.47 2.95
N ARG A 92 5.16 -12.74 4.25
CA ARG A 92 5.22 -14.10 4.79
C ARG A 92 3.99 -14.92 4.42
N ALA A 93 2.80 -14.33 4.50
CA ALA A 93 1.56 -14.98 4.10
C ALA A 93 1.49 -15.26 2.60
N ALA A 94 2.02 -14.37 1.76
CA ALA A 94 2.10 -14.57 0.31
C ALA A 94 3.10 -15.67 -0.08
N ASN A 95 4.23 -15.76 0.63
CA ASN A 95 5.24 -16.83 0.57
C ASN A 95 5.73 -17.16 -0.87
N ARG A 96 5.83 -16.16 -1.73
CA ARG A 96 6.43 -16.33 -3.06
C ARG A 96 7.97 -16.22 -2.94
N PRO A 97 8.76 -16.84 -3.83
CA PRO A 97 10.22 -16.75 -3.77
C PRO A 97 10.75 -15.33 -3.66
N LYS A 98 10.15 -14.39 -4.40
CA LYS A 98 10.53 -12.97 -4.32
C LYS A 98 10.18 -12.34 -2.96
N ASP A 99 9.08 -12.78 -2.32
CA ASP A 99 8.68 -12.22 -1.01
C ASP A 99 9.68 -12.60 0.08
N LEU A 100 10.30 -13.77 -0.01
CA LEU A 100 11.35 -14.21 0.92
C LEU A 100 12.60 -13.32 0.78
N ILE A 101 13.01 -13.01 -0.43
CA ILE A 101 14.13 -12.09 -0.70
C ILE A 101 13.80 -10.69 -0.17
N ASP A 102 12.62 -10.20 -0.45
CA ASP A 102 12.17 -8.88 0.02
C ASP A 102 12.16 -8.81 1.56
N ILE A 103 11.76 -9.89 2.26
CA ILE A 103 11.78 -9.96 3.72
C ILE A 103 13.21 -9.84 4.24
N GLU A 104 14.15 -10.59 3.70
CA GLU A 104 15.55 -10.54 4.11
C GLU A 104 16.14 -9.12 3.97
N GLU A 105 15.86 -8.46 2.84
CA GLU A 105 16.33 -7.08 2.62
C GLU A 105 15.66 -6.07 3.56
N LEU A 106 14.37 -6.20 3.79
CA LEU A 106 13.64 -5.33 4.73
C LEU A 106 14.13 -5.50 6.17
N GLU A 107 14.42 -6.73 6.61
CA GLU A 107 14.97 -7.01 7.94
C GLU A 107 16.37 -6.42 8.11
N LYS A 108 17.24 -6.51 7.09
CA LYS A 108 18.57 -5.87 7.09
C LYS A 108 18.46 -4.36 7.23
N LEU A 109 17.59 -3.73 6.44
CA LEU A 109 17.37 -2.28 6.49
C LEU A 109 16.85 -1.82 7.86
N ASN A 110 15.90 -2.56 8.43
CA ASN A 110 15.32 -2.22 9.73
C ASN A 110 16.36 -2.33 10.85
N ASN A 111 17.21 -3.36 10.84
CA ASN A 111 18.29 -3.54 11.82
C ASN A 111 19.33 -2.43 11.73
N ASN A 112 19.71 -2.01 10.52
CA ASN A 112 20.67 -0.93 10.30
C ASN A 112 20.12 0.41 10.82
N ASN A 113 18.83 0.68 10.63
CA ASN A 113 18.20 1.90 11.13
C ASN A 113 18.13 1.94 12.65
N ASN A 114 17.89 0.82 13.32
CA ASN A 114 17.86 0.73 14.76
C ASN A 114 19.24 0.97 15.36
N ASN A 115 20.30 0.39 14.80
CA ASN A 115 21.68 0.59 15.26
C ASN A 115 22.15 2.03 15.10
N ASN A 116 21.70 2.74 14.06
CA ASN A 116 22.04 4.16 13.84
C ASN A 116 21.33 5.11 14.82
N ASN A 117 20.17 4.72 15.35
CA ASN A 117 19.43 5.51 16.32
C ASN A 117 19.97 5.35 17.76
N GLU A 118 20.53 4.20 18.10
CA GLU A 118 21.14 3.98 19.43
C GLU A 118 22.48 4.73 19.60
N GLY A 119 23.15 5.11 18.51
CA GLY A 119 24.41 5.87 18.53
C GLY A 119 24.26 7.39 18.77
N ARG A 120 23.04 7.92 18.82
CA ARG A 120 22.78 9.34 19.09
C ARG A 120 22.31 9.56 20.53
N GLN A 121 23.19 9.35 21.49
CA GLN A 121 22.96 9.90 22.83
C GLN A 121 23.22 11.42 22.78
N PRO A 122 22.33 12.27 23.33
CA PRO A 122 22.62 13.70 23.45
C PRO A 122 23.72 13.86 24.47
N ASN A 123 24.84 14.38 24.01
CA ASN A 123 25.86 14.91 24.93
C ASN A 123 25.21 15.94 25.84
N LYS A 124 25.31 15.68 27.13
CA LYS A 124 24.97 16.64 28.20
C LYS A 124 25.87 17.83 28.18
#